data_a6abf55fa39e74ce9d6770ab031216a7
#
_entry.id   a6abf55fa39e74ce9d6770ab031216a7
#
_cell.length_a   1.000
_cell.length_b   1.000
_cell.length_c   1.000
_cell.angle_alpha   90.00
_cell.angle_beta   90.00
_cell.angle_gamma   90.00
#
_symmetry.space_group_name_H-M   'P 1'
#
loop_
_entity.id
_entity.type
_entity.pdbx_description
1 polymer ?
#
loop_
_entity_poly.entity_id
_entity_poly.type
_entity_poly.pdbx_seq_one_letter_code
_entity_poly.pdbx_strand_id
1 'polypeptide(L)' 'MSERQILANQTKILRNQTRLLLNQRKLDQVLGNQKVIATNQAAILLNQRKLDRVLANQKTIEANQAKILTNQRKILGR' A
#
# COMPACT_ATOMS: atom_id res chain seq x y z
N MET A 1 8.76 51.09 -22.24
CA MET A 1 7.59 50.30 -21.86
C MET A 1 6.56 51.20 -21.18
N SER A 2 5.30 51.10 -21.59
CA SER A 2 4.24 51.94 -21.01
C SER A 2 3.83 51.35 -19.64
N GLU A 3 3.19 52.21 -18.83
CA GLU A 3 2.61 51.81 -17.55
C GLU A 3 1.61 50.67 -17.73
N ARG A 4 0.80 50.69 -18.79
CA ARG A 4 -0.17 49.65 -19.11
C ARG A 4 0.53 48.30 -19.32
N GLN A 5 1.65 48.29 -20.03
CA GLN A 5 2.43 47.09 -20.28
C GLN A 5 3.01 46.52 -18.98
N ILE A 6 3.53 47.39 -18.13
CA ILE A 6 4.07 47.02 -16.83
C ILE A 6 2.98 46.40 -15.97
N LEU A 7 1.83 47.05 -15.87
CA LEU A 7 0.70 46.57 -15.08
C LEU A 7 0.18 45.22 -15.61
N ALA A 8 0.08 45.08 -16.93
CA ALA A 8 -0.34 43.84 -17.55
C ALA A 8 0.61 42.72 -17.24
N ASN A 9 1.94 42.95 -17.30
CA ASN A 9 2.95 41.97 -16.98
C ASN A 9 2.89 41.59 -15.51
N GLN A 10 2.70 42.52 -14.60
CA GLN A 10 2.57 42.25 -13.17
C GLN A 10 1.35 41.40 -12.90
N THR A 11 0.23 41.62 -13.57
CA THR A 11 -0.98 40.80 -13.45
C THR A 11 -0.70 39.36 -13.87
N LYS A 12 0.01 39.19 -14.99
CA LYS A 12 0.39 37.84 -15.46
C LYS A 12 1.29 37.13 -14.46
N ILE A 13 2.25 37.82 -13.89
CA ILE A 13 3.15 37.28 -12.87
C ILE A 13 2.35 36.82 -11.66
N LEU A 14 1.44 37.64 -11.16
CA LEU A 14 0.60 37.30 -10.01
C LEU A 14 -0.26 36.05 -10.30
N ARG A 15 -0.84 35.97 -11.49
CA ARG A 15 -1.62 34.78 -11.88
C ARG A 15 -0.76 33.54 -11.93
N ASN A 16 0.44 33.66 -12.48
CA ASN A 16 1.38 32.52 -12.55
C ASN A 16 1.79 32.07 -11.16
N GLN A 17 2.04 32.99 -10.24
CA GLN A 17 2.37 32.67 -8.85
C GLN A 17 1.22 31.94 -8.17
N THR A 18 -0.01 32.35 -8.40
CA THR A 18 -1.21 31.69 -7.86
C THR A 18 -1.29 30.25 -8.37
N ARG A 19 -1.06 30.04 -9.68
CA ARG A 19 -1.04 28.70 -10.27
C ARG A 19 0.05 27.82 -9.68
N LEU A 20 1.23 28.40 -9.46
CA LEU A 20 2.34 27.64 -8.85
C LEU A 20 1.98 27.19 -7.44
N LEU A 21 1.36 28.07 -6.65
CA LEU A 21 0.92 27.70 -5.29
C LEU A 21 -0.12 26.60 -5.32
N LEU A 22 -1.09 26.69 -6.25
CA LEU A 22 -2.09 25.62 -6.41
C LEU A 22 -1.45 24.30 -6.79
N ASN A 23 -0.49 24.35 -7.72
CA ASN A 23 0.22 23.13 -8.15
C ASN A 23 1.03 22.54 -7.02
N GLN A 24 1.66 23.36 -6.19
CA GLN A 24 2.40 22.87 -5.03
C GLN A 24 1.50 22.17 -4.03
N ARG A 25 0.30 22.72 -3.79
CA ARG A 25 -0.69 22.08 -2.91
C ARG A 25 -1.12 20.73 -3.47
N LYS A 26 -1.33 20.63 -4.78
CA LYS A 26 -1.68 19.35 -5.43
C LYS A 26 -0.56 18.35 -5.28
N LEU A 27 0.69 18.76 -5.45
CA LEU A 27 1.85 17.89 -5.26
C LEU A 27 1.94 17.41 -3.82
N ASP A 28 1.68 18.26 -2.85
CA ASP A 28 1.69 17.88 -1.44
C ASP A 28 0.63 16.82 -1.17
N GLN A 29 -0.56 16.94 -1.77
CA GLN A 29 -1.61 15.94 -1.65
C GLN A 29 -1.19 14.61 -2.27
N VAL A 30 -0.54 14.65 -3.44
CA VAL A 30 -0.03 13.44 -4.10
C VAL A 30 1.01 12.76 -3.20
N LEU A 31 1.93 13.52 -2.65
CA LEU A 31 2.95 12.98 -1.74
C LEU A 31 2.31 12.36 -0.49
N GLY A 32 1.30 13.01 0.07
CA GLY A 32 0.54 12.47 1.20
C GLY A 32 -0.13 11.15 0.85
N ASN A 33 -0.76 11.08 -0.32
CA ASN A 33 -1.41 9.85 -0.79
C ASN A 33 -0.40 8.73 -1.01
N GLN A 34 0.78 9.04 -1.55
CA GLN A 34 1.84 8.05 -1.76
C GLN A 34 2.32 7.47 -0.45
N LYS A 35 2.43 8.28 0.60
CA LYS A 35 2.78 7.78 1.95
C LYS A 35 1.74 6.81 2.48
N VAL A 36 0.47 7.12 2.30
CA VAL A 36 -0.63 6.23 2.71
C VAL A 36 -0.55 4.92 1.95
N ILE A 37 -0.33 4.98 0.63
CA ILE A 37 -0.20 3.79 -0.21
C ILE A 37 0.97 2.93 0.25
N ALA A 38 2.13 3.53 0.52
CA ALA A 38 3.30 2.80 1.00
C ALA A 38 3.03 2.11 2.33
N THR A 39 2.35 2.79 3.26
CA THR A 39 1.96 2.20 4.54
C THR A 39 1.01 1.03 4.34
N ASN A 40 0.03 1.18 3.46
CA ASN A 40 -0.92 0.11 3.15
C ASN A 40 -0.22 -1.09 2.53
N GLN A 41 0.72 -0.86 1.62
CA GLN A 41 1.50 -1.94 1.00
C GLN A 41 2.31 -2.71 2.04
N ALA A 42 2.93 -2.01 3.00
CA ALA A 42 3.66 -2.67 4.09
C ALA A 42 2.73 -3.53 4.93
N ALA A 43 1.53 -3.04 5.23
CA ALA A 43 0.53 -3.80 5.97
C ALA A 43 0.08 -5.05 5.20
N ILE A 44 -0.11 -4.93 3.89
CA ILE A 44 -0.47 -6.06 3.02
C ILE A 44 0.63 -7.13 3.05
N LEU A 45 1.89 -6.72 2.96
CA LEU A 45 3.02 -7.66 3.01
C LEU A 45 3.07 -8.41 4.34
N LEU A 46 2.84 -7.70 5.45
CA LEU A 46 2.76 -8.34 6.77
C LEU A 46 1.63 -9.37 6.82
N ASN A 47 0.47 -9.01 6.30
CA ASN A 47 -0.68 -9.92 6.28
C ASN A 47 -0.41 -11.15 5.42
N GLN A 48 0.27 -10.99 4.28
CA GLN A 48 0.65 -12.11 3.43
C GLN A 48 1.60 -13.07 4.15
N ARG A 49 2.55 -12.55 4.92
CA ARG A 49 3.45 -13.38 5.73
C ARG A 49 2.68 -14.16 6.79
N LYS A 50 1.70 -13.54 7.42
CA LYS A 50 0.83 -14.22 8.39
C LYS A 50 0.04 -15.34 7.73
N LEU A 51 -0.50 -15.10 6.54
CA LEU A 51 -1.22 -16.12 5.77
C LEU A 51 -0.31 -17.29 5.40
N ASP A 52 0.93 -17.00 5.01
CA ASP A 52 1.90 -18.05 4.69
C ASP A 52 2.16 -18.95 5.91
N ARG A 53 2.26 -18.37 7.10
CA ARG A 53 2.41 -19.13 8.34
C ARG A 53 1.19 -20.00 8.61
N VAL A 54 -0.01 -19.45 8.42
CA VAL A 54 -1.27 -20.20 8.59
C VAL A 54 -1.28 -21.39 7.63
N LEU A 55 -0.94 -21.16 6.36
CA LEU A 55 -0.89 -22.24 5.37
C LEU A 55 0.13 -23.33 5.74
N ALA A 56 1.30 -22.92 6.23
CA ALA A 56 2.32 -23.87 6.68
C ALA A 56 1.82 -24.70 7.87
N ASN A 57 1.15 -24.04 8.83
CA ASN A 57 0.56 -24.72 9.98
C ASN A 57 -0.53 -25.71 9.55
N GLN A 58 -1.36 -25.34 8.59
CA GLN A 58 -2.39 -26.24 8.06
C GLN A 58 -1.79 -27.48 7.42
N LYS A 59 -0.70 -27.34 6.68
CA LYS A 59 0.02 -28.48 6.11
C LYS A 59 0.53 -29.41 7.19
N THR A 60 1.08 -28.86 8.27
CA THR A 60 1.54 -29.64 9.41
C THR A 60 0.39 -30.38 10.06
N ILE A 61 -0.75 -29.74 10.26
CA ILE A 61 -1.94 -30.34 10.83
C ILE A 61 -2.42 -31.49 9.95
N GLU A 62 -2.49 -31.29 8.64
CA GLU A 62 -2.90 -32.32 7.69
C GLU A 62 -1.97 -33.53 7.74
N ALA A 63 -0.66 -33.29 7.80
CA ALA A 63 0.31 -34.36 7.91
C ALA A 63 0.13 -35.14 9.22
N ASN A 64 -0.11 -34.46 10.33
CA ASN A 64 -0.36 -35.06 11.62
C ASN A 64 -1.64 -35.91 11.60
N GLN A 65 -2.71 -35.38 10.99
CA GLN A 65 -3.96 -36.14 10.84
C GLN A 65 -3.77 -37.40 10.01
N ALA A 66 -2.99 -37.35 8.95
CA ALA A 66 -2.70 -38.52 8.12
C ALA A 66 -1.95 -39.57 8.93
N LYS A 67 -0.99 -39.18 9.77
CA LYS A 67 -0.27 -40.08 10.66
C LYS A 67 -1.20 -40.75 11.68
N ILE A 68 -2.10 -39.94 12.25
CA ILE A 68 -3.09 -40.46 13.23
C ILE A 68 -3.97 -41.50 12.55
N LEU A 69 -4.48 -41.22 11.36
CA LEU A 69 -5.32 -42.19 10.63
C LEU A 69 -4.56 -43.46 10.30
N THR A 70 -3.31 -43.36 9.89
CA THR A 70 -2.47 -44.51 9.62
C THR A 70 -2.27 -45.36 10.87
N ASN A 71 -2.01 -44.71 12.01
CA ASN A 71 -1.81 -45.40 13.27
C ASN A 71 -3.10 -46.10 13.74
N GLN A 72 -4.24 -45.46 13.57
CA GLN A 72 -5.54 -46.06 13.91
C GLN A 72 -5.83 -47.28 13.06
N ARG A 73 -5.52 -47.21 11.77
CA ARG A 73 -5.68 -48.37 10.86
C ARG A 73 -4.82 -49.55 11.28
N LYS A 74 -3.57 -49.27 11.69
CA LYS A 74 -2.68 -50.30 12.18
C LYS A 74 -3.21 -50.99 13.44
N ILE A 75 -3.77 -50.18 14.33
CA ILE A 75 -4.33 -50.71 15.57
C ILE A 75 -5.57 -51.56 15.27
N LEU A 76 -6.48 -51.03 14.42
CA LEU A 76 -7.74 -51.73 14.08
C LEU A 76 -7.52 -52.95 13.18
N GLY A 77 -6.47 -52.92 12.38
CA GLY A 77 -6.16 -54.00 11.42
C GLY A 77 -5.53 -55.22 12.00
N ARG A 78 -5.34 -55.29 13.29
CA ARG A 78 -4.82 -56.47 13.98
C ARG A 78 -5.80 -57.67 14.01
#